data_6d777dfc595e1e2c160818a5ae46a88d
#
_entry.id   6d777dfc595e1e2c160818a5ae46a88d
#
_cell.length_a   1.000
_cell.length_b   1.000
_cell.length_c   1.000
_cell.angle_alpha   90.00
_cell.angle_beta   90.00
_cell.angle_gamma   90.00
#
_symmetry.space_group_name_H-M   'P 1'
#
loop_
_entity.id
_entity.type
_entity.pdbx_description
1 polymer ?
#
loop_
_entity_poly.entity_id
_entity_poly.type
_entity_poly.pdbx_seq_one_letter_code
_entity_poly.pdbx_strand_id
1 'polypeptide(L)'
;MDPRIREHAETIATHSTGIEAGDTVVVQLPPAAEDLAVALHEICGDRGAQPVFLSYSQRADRAYKRAADSFEEPAHRRALYEETDVFVIARGGANVTEGADVAPETNAAYNRAIEAVKRERLSKRWCLTQYPTPGHAQLAGMSTEAYEDFVWDAVSIDWETQGAFQAQLVEILDDAEEVRIRSGDETDLTMSIAGNTAENDTGEANLPGGEVFTAPVRESVSGVVHFDLPLYRYGREIDGVRLRFEDGRVVSHAADRNEELLTGILETDEGSRYLGELGIGMNRAIDRFTYNMLFDEKMGDTVHMAVGSAYPETVGETNAVNESAEHVDMIVDMSEDSVIEVDGEVVQRDGTFVFEDGFEAA
;
A
#
# COMPACT_ATOMS: atom_id res chain seq x y z
N MET A 1 -17.27 -19.85 -13.33
CA MET A 1 -16.68 -18.80 -12.47
C MET A 1 -16.49 -19.38 -11.08
N ASP A 2 -15.30 -19.21 -10.49
CA ASP A 2 -15.01 -19.58 -9.09
C ASP A 2 -15.90 -18.73 -8.16
N PRO A 3 -16.57 -19.31 -7.14
CA PRO A 3 -17.41 -18.55 -6.21
C PRO A 3 -16.66 -17.45 -5.46
N ARG A 4 -15.37 -17.62 -5.20
CA ARG A 4 -14.52 -16.63 -4.53
C ARG A 4 -14.36 -15.34 -5.33
N ILE A 5 -14.38 -15.42 -6.68
CA ILE A 5 -14.36 -14.24 -7.56
C ILE A 5 -15.64 -13.41 -7.37
N ARG A 6 -16.78 -14.08 -7.19
CA ARG A 6 -18.04 -13.39 -6.96
C ARG A 6 -18.06 -12.72 -5.58
N GLU A 7 -17.57 -13.41 -4.57
CA GLU A 7 -17.43 -12.86 -3.22
C GLU A 7 -16.53 -11.62 -3.20
N HIS A 8 -15.38 -11.69 -3.87
CA HIS A 8 -14.49 -10.54 -4.06
C HIS A 8 -15.20 -9.37 -4.76
N ALA A 9 -15.95 -9.64 -5.84
CA ALA A 9 -16.73 -8.61 -6.54
C ALA A 9 -17.81 -7.97 -5.64
N GLU A 10 -18.49 -8.76 -4.81
CA GLU A 10 -19.48 -8.26 -3.84
C GLU A 10 -18.80 -7.40 -2.77
N THR A 11 -17.65 -7.80 -2.25
CA THR A 11 -16.84 -7.01 -1.29
C THR A 11 -16.46 -5.66 -1.90
N ILE A 12 -15.89 -5.65 -3.11
CA ILE A 12 -15.57 -4.42 -3.83
C ILE A 12 -16.78 -3.51 -3.99
N ALA A 13 -17.90 -4.07 -4.45
CA ALA A 13 -19.09 -3.29 -4.79
C ALA A 13 -19.85 -2.80 -3.57
N THR A 14 -19.81 -3.54 -2.44
CA THR A 14 -20.62 -3.24 -1.25
C THR A 14 -19.80 -2.48 -0.21
N HIS A 15 -18.65 -3.04 0.13
CA HIS A 15 -17.80 -2.56 1.20
C HIS A 15 -16.84 -1.46 0.69
N SER A 16 -15.98 -1.79 -0.29
CA SER A 16 -14.92 -0.88 -0.70
C SER A 16 -15.42 0.37 -1.43
N THR A 17 -16.41 0.24 -2.30
CA THR A 17 -16.83 1.35 -3.17
C THR A 17 -18.28 1.81 -2.98
N GLY A 18 -19.12 1.00 -2.33
CA GLY A 18 -20.53 1.34 -2.13
C GLY A 18 -21.26 1.68 -3.43
N ILE A 19 -21.11 0.84 -4.49
CA ILE A 19 -21.78 1.07 -5.79
C ILE A 19 -23.29 1.11 -5.59
N GLU A 20 -23.94 2.17 -6.09
CA GLU A 20 -25.36 2.39 -5.98
C GLU A 20 -26.03 2.72 -7.32
N ALA A 21 -27.37 2.84 -7.32
CA ALA A 21 -28.14 3.10 -8.53
C ALA A 21 -27.80 4.47 -9.13
N GLY A 22 -27.48 4.49 -10.41
CA GLY A 22 -27.13 5.68 -11.17
C GLY A 22 -25.63 5.93 -11.29
N ASP A 23 -24.79 5.26 -10.49
CA ASP A 23 -23.33 5.41 -10.61
C ASP A 23 -22.82 5.04 -11.99
N THR A 24 -21.87 5.84 -12.48
CA THR A 24 -21.02 5.53 -13.62
C THR A 24 -19.75 4.84 -13.11
N VAL A 25 -19.50 3.59 -13.52
CA VAL A 25 -18.44 2.74 -12.96
C VAL A 25 -17.40 2.38 -14.01
N VAL A 26 -16.13 2.71 -13.78
CA VAL A 26 -15.02 2.21 -14.59
C VAL A 26 -14.41 0.98 -13.91
N VAL A 27 -14.48 -0.16 -14.60
CA VAL A 27 -13.85 -1.42 -14.20
C VAL A 27 -12.60 -1.62 -15.06
N GLN A 28 -11.41 -1.34 -14.50
CA GLN A 28 -10.13 -1.39 -15.20
C GLN A 28 -9.30 -2.57 -14.72
N LEU A 29 -9.31 -3.68 -15.46
CA LEU A 29 -8.69 -4.94 -15.05
C LEU A 29 -7.78 -5.50 -16.14
N PRO A 30 -6.78 -6.34 -15.79
CA PRO A 30 -5.99 -7.08 -16.76
C PRO A 30 -6.83 -8.17 -17.44
N PRO A 31 -6.44 -8.64 -18.64
CA PRO A 31 -7.18 -9.68 -19.36
C PRO A 31 -7.43 -10.97 -18.54
N ALA A 32 -6.53 -11.31 -17.62
CA ALA A 32 -6.66 -12.48 -16.76
C ALA A 32 -7.84 -12.38 -15.77
N ALA A 33 -8.30 -11.16 -15.47
CA ALA A 33 -9.37 -10.89 -14.52
C ALA A 33 -10.76 -10.70 -15.18
N GLU A 34 -10.99 -11.27 -16.38
CA GLU A 34 -12.26 -11.14 -17.10
C GLU A 34 -13.44 -11.65 -16.27
N ASP A 35 -13.27 -12.76 -15.53
CA ASP A 35 -14.32 -13.30 -14.66
C ASP A 35 -14.72 -12.32 -13.56
N LEU A 36 -13.78 -11.57 -13.00
CA LEU A 36 -14.07 -10.49 -12.03
C LEU A 36 -14.83 -9.34 -12.69
N ALA A 37 -14.46 -8.97 -13.94
CA ALA A 37 -15.22 -7.97 -14.69
C ALA A 37 -16.67 -8.41 -14.93
N VAL A 38 -16.89 -9.67 -15.28
CA VAL A 38 -18.23 -10.24 -15.46
C VAL A 38 -19.05 -10.15 -14.18
N ALA A 39 -18.48 -10.57 -13.05
CA ALA A 39 -19.16 -10.51 -11.75
C ALA A 39 -19.52 -9.05 -11.36
N LEU A 40 -18.59 -8.11 -11.50
CA LEU A 40 -18.84 -6.68 -11.23
C LEU A 40 -19.93 -6.09 -12.14
N HIS A 41 -19.97 -6.48 -13.44
CA HIS A 41 -21.00 -6.01 -14.36
C HIS A 41 -22.38 -6.56 -14.02
N GLU A 42 -22.48 -7.82 -13.58
CA GLU A 42 -23.72 -8.39 -13.08
C GLU A 42 -24.23 -7.61 -11.86
N ILE A 43 -23.34 -7.34 -10.87
CA ILE A 43 -23.68 -6.58 -9.66
C ILE A 43 -24.10 -5.14 -10.02
N CYS A 44 -23.38 -4.45 -10.90
CA CYS A 44 -23.77 -3.14 -11.39
C CYS A 44 -25.16 -3.14 -12.03
N GLY A 45 -25.44 -4.15 -12.90
CA GLY A 45 -26.75 -4.32 -13.52
C GLY A 45 -27.86 -4.52 -12.49
N ASP A 46 -27.66 -5.37 -11.51
CA ASP A 46 -28.61 -5.64 -10.44
C ASP A 46 -28.89 -4.41 -9.56
N ARG A 47 -27.89 -3.54 -9.37
CA ARG A 47 -27.99 -2.29 -8.61
C ARG A 47 -28.45 -1.08 -9.41
N GLY A 48 -28.51 -1.19 -10.76
CA GLY A 48 -28.87 -0.08 -11.64
C GLY A 48 -27.75 0.95 -11.87
N ALA A 49 -26.49 0.54 -11.67
CA ALA A 49 -25.31 1.29 -12.04
C ALA A 49 -24.90 1.03 -13.49
N GLN A 50 -24.04 1.89 -14.06
CA GLN A 50 -23.64 1.88 -15.46
C GLN A 50 -22.15 1.57 -15.61
N PRO A 51 -21.73 0.28 -15.74
CA PRO A 51 -20.34 -0.09 -15.82
C PRO A 51 -19.76 0.06 -17.24
N VAL A 52 -18.47 0.38 -17.31
CA VAL A 52 -17.65 0.23 -18.51
C VAL A 52 -16.41 -0.58 -18.17
N PHE A 53 -16.12 -1.63 -18.98
CA PHE A 53 -14.92 -2.44 -18.81
C PHE A 53 -13.77 -1.92 -19.67
N LEU A 54 -12.66 -1.63 -19.03
CA LEU A 54 -11.39 -1.27 -19.66
C LEU A 54 -10.36 -2.36 -19.38
N SER A 55 -10.14 -3.24 -20.34
CA SER A 55 -9.03 -4.19 -20.26
C SER A 55 -7.72 -3.48 -20.56
N TYR A 56 -6.75 -3.55 -19.64
CA TYR A 56 -5.42 -2.97 -19.87
C TYR A 56 -4.34 -4.04 -20.03
N SER A 57 -3.35 -3.76 -20.87
CA SER A 57 -2.24 -4.66 -21.14
C SER A 57 -0.91 -3.98 -20.81
N GLN A 58 -0.17 -4.51 -19.85
CA GLN A 58 1.19 -4.06 -19.54
C GLN A 58 2.11 -4.09 -20.76
N ARG A 59 1.95 -5.08 -21.66
CA ARG A 59 2.70 -5.17 -22.92
C ARG A 59 2.39 -4.01 -23.87
N ALA A 60 1.11 -3.61 -23.95
CA ALA A 60 0.70 -2.47 -24.77
C ALA A 60 1.22 -1.14 -24.19
N ASP A 61 1.13 -0.97 -22.85
CA ASP A 61 1.66 0.19 -22.15
C ASP A 61 3.18 0.33 -22.33
N ARG A 62 3.93 -0.77 -22.12
CA ARG A 62 5.36 -0.82 -22.41
C ARG A 62 5.69 -0.47 -23.87
N ALA A 63 4.95 -1.03 -24.83
CA ALA A 63 5.18 -0.76 -26.24
C ALA A 63 4.97 0.72 -26.58
N TYR A 64 3.92 1.32 -26.04
CA TYR A 64 3.64 2.76 -26.18
C TYR A 64 4.76 3.62 -25.59
N LYS A 65 5.17 3.36 -24.34
CA LYS A 65 6.24 4.11 -23.65
C LYS A 65 7.58 4.05 -24.40
N ARG A 66 7.88 2.91 -25.03
CA ARG A 66 9.12 2.73 -25.80
C ARG A 66 9.09 3.36 -27.19
N ALA A 67 7.91 3.55 -27.77
CA ALA A 67 7.76 4.07 -29.13
C ALA A 67 7.53 5.58 -29.18
N ALA A 68 7.02 6.17 -28.10
CA ALA A 68 6.70 7.59 -28.06
C ALA A 68 7.95 8.45 -27.76
N ASP A 69 8.12 9.52 -28.51
CA ASP A 69 9.17 10.51 -28.29
C ASP A 69 8.83 11.49 -27.14
N SER A 70 7.54 11.68 -26.85
CA SER A 70 7.05 12.55 -25.78
C SER A 70 5.64 12.11 -25.33
N PHE A 71 5.23 12.59 -24.16
CA PHE A 71 3.92 12.30 -23.59
C PHE A 71 3.18 13.59 -23.31
N GLU A 72 1.89 13.61 -23.64
CA GLU A 72 0.95 14.68 -23.34
C GLU A 72 -0.22 14.12 -22.53
N GLU A 73 -0.92 14.98 -21.83
CA GLU A 73 -2.13 14.60 -21.09
C GLU A 73 -3.17 14.00 -22.05
N PRO A 74 -3.65 12.76 -21.79
CA PRO A 74 -4.62 12.11 -22.65
C PRO A 74 -6.04 12.66 -22.38
N ALA A 75 -6.43 13.74 -23.08
CA ALA A 75 -7.70 14.43 -22.89
C ALA A 75 -8.93 13.51 -22.94
N HIS A 76 -8.93 12.48 -23.81
CA HIS A 76 -10.03 11.50 -23.90
C HIS A 76 -10.14 10.62 -22.63
N ARG A 77 -9.01 10.30 -21.98
CA ARG A 77 -8.99 9.54 -20.74
C ARG A 77 -9.43 10.42 -19.57
N ARG A 78 -9.01 11.68 -19.58
CA ARG A 78 -9.44 12.65 -18.59
C ARG A 78 -10.96 12.85 -18.65
N ALA A 79 -11.55 13.08 -19.84
CA ALA A 79 -12.99 13.22 -20.01
C ALA A 79 -13.79 12.01 -19.49
N LEU A 80 -13.27 10.78 -19.74
CA LEU A 80 -13.88 9.58 -19.17
C LEU A 80 -13.86 9.61 -17.63
N TYR A 81 -12.73 10.01 -17.05
CA TYR A 81 -12.56 9.99 -15.58
C TYR A 81 -13.38 11.10 -14.90
N GLU A 82 -13.53 12.25 -15.53
CA GLU A 82 -14.40 13.35 -15.06
C GLU A 82 -15.87 12.92 -14.96
N GLU A 83 -16.34 12.07 -15.89
CA GLU A 83 -17.70 11.54 -15.94
C GLU A 83 -17.90 10.24 -15.14
N THR A 84 -16.90 9.80 -14.36
CA THR A 84 -16.93 8.56 -13.60
C THR A 84 -17.10 8.84 -12.12
N ASP A 85 -18.01 8.09 -11.46
CA ASP A 85 -18.25 8.16 -10.01
C ASP A 85 -17.41 7.15 -9.24
N VAL A 86 -17.20 5.96 -9.83
CA VAL A 86 -16.52 4.84 -9.16
C VAL A 86 -15.47 4.19 -10.05
N PHE A 87 -14.30 3.91 -9.48
CA PHE A 87 -13.24 3.15 -10.14
C PHE A 87 -12.95 1.84 -9.41
N VAL A 88 -12.98 0.73 -10.14
CA VAL A 88 -12.46 -0.55 -9.68
C VAL A 88 -11.25 -0.92 -10.52
N ILE A 89 -10.11 -1.11 -9.87
CA ILE A 89 -8.84 -1.40 -10.53
C ILE A 89 -8.26 -2.67 -9.91
N ALA A 90 -7.90 -3.67 -10.74
CA ALA A 90 -7.13 -4.79 -10.24
C ALA A 90 -5.74 -4.86 -10.88
N ARG A 91 -4.74 -5.13 -10.06
CA ARG A 91 -3.44 -5.61 -10.52
C ARG A 91 -3.55 -7.10 -10.87
N GLY A 92 -2.70 -7.62 -11.74
CA GLY A 92 -2.78 -9.03 -12.14
C GLY A 92 -2.03 -9.27 -13.46
N GLY A 93 -0.77 -8.87 -13.53
CA GLY A 93 0.07 -9.07 -14.70
C GLY A 93 0.51 -10.53 -14.85
N ALA A 94 0.50 -11.04 -16.10
CA ALA A 94 1.09 -12.35 -16.40
C ALA A 94 2.64 -12.35 -16.26
N ASN A 95 3.26 -11.18 -16.37
CA ASN A 95 4.68 -10.97 -16.17
C ASN A 95 4.91 -9.70 -15.34
N VAL A 96 5.33 -9.86 -14.10
CA VAL A 96 5.55 -8.77 -13.13
C VAL A 96 6.71 -7.84 -13.53
N THR A 97 7.63 -8.30 -14.36
CA THR A 97 8.78 -7.54 -14.86
C THR A 97 8.58 -7.02 -16.29
N GLU A 98 7.36 -7.01 -16.84
CA GLU A 98 7.10 -6.63 -18.24
C GLU A 98 7.63 -5.24 -18.61
N GLY A 99 7.66 -4.31 -17.67
CA GLY A 99 8.16 -2.94 -17.87
C GLY A 99 9.63 -2.70 -17.51
N ALA A 100 10.40 -3.73 -17.15
CA ALA A 100 11.75 -3.59 -16.59
C ALA A 100 12.78 -2.96 -17.58
N ASP A 101 12.52 -3.01 -18.88
CA ASP A 101 13.35 -2.41 -19.92
C ASP A 101 12.88 -1.02 -20.40
N VAL A 102 11.90 -0.42 -19.71
CA VAL A 102 11.50 0.98 -19.92
C VAL A 102 12.41 1.87 -19.05
N ALA A 103 13.07 2.83 -19.69
CA ALA A 103 13.99 3.72 -18.97
C ALA A 103 13.26 4.50 -17.85
N PRO A 104 13.88 4.71 -16.68
CA PRO A 104 13.28 5.45 -15.57
C PRO A 104 12.77 6.84 -15.96
N GLU A 105 13.53 7.56 -16.78
CA GLU A 105 13.20 8.90 -17.28
C GLU A 105 11.93 8.88 -18.16
N THR A 106 11.72 7.82 -18.94
CA THR A 106 10.52 7.61 -19.75
C THR A 106 9.30 7.38 -18.85
N ASN A 107 9.44 6.55 -17.82
CA ASN A 107 8.38 6.32 -16.85
C ASN A 107 8.03 7.62 -16.10
N ALA A 108 9.02 8.39 -15.66
CA ALA A 108 8.82 9.67 -15.00
C ALA A 108 8.12 10.69 -15.92
N ALA A 109 8.51 10.78 -17.20
CA ALA A 109 7.86 11.66 -18.17
C ALA A 109 6.39 11.25 -18.42
N TYR A 110 6.12 9.96 -18.56
CA TYR A 110 4.76 9.44 -18.71
C TYR A 110 3.91 9.73 -17.46
N ASN A 111 4.45 9.47 -16.27
CA ASN A 111 3.75 9.72 -15.01
C ASN A 111 3.36 11.19 -14.83
N ARG A 112 4.26 12.13 -15.19
CA ARG A 112 3.94 13.56 -15.19
C ARG A 112 2.80 13.90 -16.17
N ALA A 113 2.81 13.30 -17.36
CA ALA A 113 1.76 13.56 -18.36
C ALA A 113 0.37 13.08 -17.93
N ILE A 114 0.30 12.01 -17.13
CA ILE A 114 -1.00 11.48 -16.64
C ILE A 114 -1.36 11.92 -15.22
N GLU A 115 -0.58 12.82 -14.61
CA GLU A 115 -0.76 13.26 -13.22
C GLU A 115 -2.17 13.80 -12.96
N ALA A 116 -2.66 14.69 -13.83
CA ALA A 116 -4.01 15.25 -13.71
C ALA A 116 -5.11 14.17 -13.81
N VAL A 117 -4.90 13.16 -14.67
CA VAL A 117 -5.83 12.02 -14.81
C VAL A 117 -5.82 11.13 -13.56
N LYS A 118 -4.65 10.91 -12.95
CA LYS A 118 -4.55 10.18 -11.69
C LYS A 118 -5.25 10.92 -10.56
N ARG A 119 -5.04 12.23 -10.46
CA ARG A 119 -5.67 13.07 -9.44
C ARG A 119 -7.19 13.07 -9.56
N GLU A 120 -7.72 13.12 -10.79
CA GLU A 120 -9.16 13.01 -11.02
C GLU A 120 -9.71 11.68 -10.49
N ARG A 121 -9.05 10.56 -10.77
CA ARG A 121 -9.45 9.26 -10.24
C ARG A 121 -9.44 9.22 -8.71
N LEU A 122 -8.39 9.75 -8.08
CA LEU A 122 -8.23 9.73 -6.62
C LEU A 122 -9.26 10.63 -5.89
N SER A 123 -9.90 11.57 -6.61
CA SER A 123 -10.99 12.38 -6.06
C SER A 123 -12.37 11.69 -6.07
N LYS A 124 -12.45 10.48 -6.63
CA LYS A 124 -13.67 9.68 -6.75
C LYS A 124 -13.66 8.53 -5.73
N ARG A 125 -14.75 7.78 -5.63
CA ARG A 125 -14.74 6.48 -4.96
C ARG A 125 -13.92 5.49 -5.78
N TRP A 126 -12.96 4.83 -5.18
CA TRP A 126 -12.12 3.89 -5.91
C TRP A 126 -11.66 2.74 -5.03
N CYS A 127 -11.43 1.60 -5.66
CA CYS A 127 -10.80 0.45 -5.04
C CYS A 127 -9.70 -0.11 -5.94
N LEU A 128 -8.51 -0.25 -5.38
CA LEU A 128 -7.40 -0.99 -5.97
C LEU A 128 -7.28 -2.35 -5.32
N THR A 129 -7.35 -3.41 -6.13
CA THR A 129 -7.20 -4.78 -5.64
C THR A 129 -6.23 -5.60 -6.48
N GLN A 130 -6.05 -6.86 -6.12
CA GLN A 130 -5.24 -7.84 -6.83
C GLN A 130 -6.12 -8.97 -7.37
N TYR A 131 -5.90 -9.33 -8.64
CA TYR A 131 -6.37 -10.59 -9.19
C TYR A 131 -5.20 -11.58 -9.23
N PRO A 132 -5.32 -12.79 -8.66
CA PRO A 132 -4.23 -13.74 -8.61
C PRO A 132 -3.82 -14.20 -10.00
N THR A 133 -2.50 -14.24 -10.25
CA THR A 133 -1.95 -14.69 -11.54
C THR A 133 -0.67 -15.49 -11.34
N PRO A 134 -0.32 -16.38 -12.29
CA PRO A 134 0.93 -17.13 -12.20
C PRO A 134 2.19 -16.28 -12.09
N GLY A 135 2.18 -15.05 -12.63
CA GLY A 135 3.32 -14.13 -12.52
C GLY A 135 3.58 -13.67 -11.10
N HIS A 136 2.51 -13.34 -10.35
CA HIS A 136 2.62 -12.97 -8.93
C HIS A 136 2.88 -14.20 -8.05
N ALA A 137 2.26 -15.34 -8.36
CA ALA A 137 2.57 -16.59 -7.67
C ALA A 137 4.06 -16.95 -7.74
N GLN A 138 4.67 -16.80 -8.94
CA GLN A 138 6.11 -17.00 -9.13
C GLN A 138 6.96 -16.02 -8.31
N LEU A 139 6.57 -14.75 -8.27
CA LEU A 139 7.28 -13.73 -7.50
C LEU A 139 7.24 -14.06 -6.00
N ALA A 140 6.08 -14.48 -5.50
CA ALA A 140 5.87 -14.91 -4.11
C ALA A 140 6.45 -16.29 -3.78
N GLY A 141 7.06 -17.00 -4.74
CA GLY A 141 7.59 -18.35 -4.53
C GLY A 141 6.53 -19.43 -4.29
N MET A 142 5.30 -19.21 -4.77
CA MET A 142 4.13 -20.06 -4.53
C MET A 142 3.68 -20.80 -5.80
N SER A 143 2.94 -21.89 -5.63
CA SER A 143 2.15 -22.44 -6.73
C SER A 143 1.00 -21.49 -7.08
N THR A 144 0.47 -21.56 -8.31
CA THR A 144 -0.65 -20.72 -8.71
C THR A 144 -1.85 -20.90 -7.80
N GLU A 145 -2.21 -22.15 -7.49
CA GLU A 145 -3.35 -22.49 -6.63
C GLU A 145 -3.16 -21.96 -5.19
N ALA A 146 -1.96 -22.15 -4.62
CA ALA A 146 -1.67 -21.63 -3.27
C ALA A 146 -1.71 -20.09 -3.22
N TYR A 147 -1.28 -19.41 -4.30
CA TYR A 147 -1.37 -17.95 -4.37
C TYR A 147 -2.82 -17.47 -4.59
N GLU A 148 -3.63 -18.21 -5.33
CA GLU A 148 -5.07 -17.96 -5.44
C GLU A 148 -5.74 -18.05 -4.07
N ASP A 149 -5.50 -19.13 -3.33
CA ASP A 149 -6.03 -19.30 -1.98
C ASP A 149 -5.60 -18.15 -1.07
N PHE A 150 -4.31 -17.82 -1.03
CA PHE A 150 -3.76 -16.70 -0.26
C PHE A 150 -4.45 -15.36 -0.59
N VAL A 151 -4.61 -15.01 -1.88
CA VAL A 151 -5.25 -13.75 -2.28
C VAL A 151 -6.71 -13.73 -1.83
N TRP A 152 -7.45 -14.83 -2.04
CA TRP A 152 -8.86 -14.87 -1.68
C TRP A 152 -9.07 -14.86 -0.16
N ASP A 153 -8.21 -15.52 0.61
CA ASP A 153 -8.26 -15.48 2.07
C ASP A 153 -8.00 -14.05 2.59
N ALA A 154 -7.05 -13.33 2.00
CA ALA A 154 -6.70 -11.97 2.41
C ALA A 154 -7.80 -10.93 2.11
N VAL A 155 -8.56 -11.09 1.02
CA VAL A 155 -9.60 -10.11 0.61
C VAL A 155 -11.00 -10.44 1.12
N SER A 156 -11.27 -11.69 1.52
CA SER A 156 -12.60 -12.17 1.93
C SER A 156 -12.78 -12.27 3.45
N ILE A 157 -11.99 -11.53 4.22
CA ILE A 157 -12.16 -11.46 5.69
C ILE A 157 -13.41 -10.64 6.05
N ASP A 158 -13.87 -10.77 7.29
CA ASP A 158 -14.93 -9.92 7.85
C ASP A 158 -14.36 -8.52 8.17
N TRP A 159 -14.55 -7.58 7.25
CA TRP A 159 -14.02 -6.21 7.35
C TRP A 159 -14.63 -5.41 8.49
N GLU A 160 -15.85 -5.71 8.95
CA GLU A 160 -16.44 -5.07 10.13
C GLU A 160 -15.69 -5.52 11.40
N THR A 161 -15.45 -6.82 11.54
CA THR A 161 -14.66 -7.39 12.64
C THR A 161 -13.21 -6.90 12.59
N GLN A 162 -12.59 -6.89 11.39
CA GLN A 162 -11.23 -6.40 11.20
C GLN A 162 -11.11 -4.91 11.56
N GLY A 163 -12.04 -4.08 11.11
CA GLY A 163 -12.06 -2.66 11.41
C GLY A 163 -12.24 -2.37 12.91
N ALA A 164 -13.10 -3.15 13.60
CA ALA A 164 -13.27 -3.05 15.05
C ALA A 164 -12.00 -3.48 15.83
N PHE A 165 -11.26 -4.45 15.31
CA PHE A 165 -9.98 -4.86 15.88
C PHE A 165 -8.93 -3.75 15.75
N GLN A 166 -8.78 -3.17 14.57
CA GLN A 166 -7.85 -2.08 14.26
C GLN A 166 -8.21 -0.78 15.00
N ALA A 167 -9.49 -0.49 15.19
CA ALA A 167 -9.95 0.72 15.87
C ALA A 167 -9.40 0.86 17.30
N GLN A 168 -9.09 -0.24 17.97
CA GLN A 168 -8.45 -0.22 19.29
C GLN A 168 -7.04 0.36 19.25
N LEU A 169 -6.29 0.11 18.15
CA LEU A 169 -4.98 0.72 17.95
C LEU A 169 -5.09 2.18 17.53
N VAL A 170 -6.09 2.54 16.71
CA VAL A 170 -6.38 3.94 16.36
C VAL A 170 -6.63 4.76 17.62
N GLU A 171 -7.48 4.28 18.55
CA GLU A 171 -7.74 4.97 19.82
C GLU A 171 -6.47 5.19 20.65
N ILE A 172 -5.51 4.26 20.60
CA ILE A 172 -4.23 4.40 21.31
C ILE A 172 -3.34 5.45 20.63
N LEU A 173 -3.27 5.46 19.28
CA LEU A 173 -2.39 6.35 18.54
C LEU A 173 -2.91 7.79 18.45
N ASP A 174 -4.22 8.01 18.36
CA ASP A 174 -4.82 9.34 18.22
C ASP A 174 -4.58 10.24 19.45
N ASP A 175 -4.46 9.65 20.64
CA ASP A 175 -4.19 10.37 21.88
C ASP A 175 -2.69 10.44 22.22
N ALA A 176 -1.81 9.85 21.40
CA ALA A 176 -0.40 9.66 21.71
C ALA A 176 0.49 10.82 21.26
N GLU A 177 1.60 10.99 21.97
CA GLU A 177 2.66 11.97 21.63
C GLU A 177 3.88 11.29 20.98
N GLU A 178 4.24 10.07 21.43
CA GLU A 178 5.48 9.40 21.03
C GLU A 178 5.26 7.91 20.74
N VAL A 179 5.89 7.42 19.67
CA VAL A 179 6.01 6.00 19.36
C VAL A 179 7.48 5.62 19.34
N ARG A 180 7.81 4.48 19.97
CA ARG A 180 9.12 3.85 19.87
C ARG A 180 8.97 2.43 19.37
N ILE A 181 9.80 2.05 18.40
CA ILE A 181 9.83 0.73 17.79
C ILE A 181 11.19 0.10 18.05
N ARG A 182 11.19 -1.13 18.57
CA ARG A 182 12.38 -1.94 18.73
C ARG A 182 12.17 -3.32 18.10
N SER A 183 13.17 -3.81 17.38
CA SER A 183 13.23 -5.17 16.86
C SER A 183 14.67 -5.64 16.84
N GLY A 184 14.95 -6.73 17.52
CA GLY A 184 16.31 -7.26 17.71
C GLY A 184 17.30 -6.23 18.27
N ASP A 185 18.56 -6.37 17.85
CA ASP A 185 19.65 -5.45 18.24
C ASP A 185 19.87 -4.31 17.22
N GLU A 186 19.20 -4.32 16.06
CA GLU A 186 19.47 -3.42 14.92
C GLU A 186 18.39 -2.32 14.73
N THR A 187 17.23 -2.43 15.39
CA THR A 187 16.15 -1.44 15.32
C THR A 187 15.85 -0.86 16.69
N ASP A 188 16.05 0.44 16.84
CA ASP A 188 15.61 1.26 17.95
C ASP A 188 15.34 2.69 17.44
N LEU A 189 14.08 2.98 17.17
CA LEU A 189 13.62 4.20 16.51
C LEU A 189 12.51 4.83 17.33
N THR A 190 12.64 6.13 17.60
CA THR A 190 11.64 6.94 18.30
C THR A 190 11.14 8.05 17.37
N MET A 191 9.86 8.36 17.43
CA MET A 191 9.23 9.43 16.66
C MET A 191 8.06 10.04 17.43
N SER A 192 7.82 11.32 17.23
CA SER A 192 6.59 11.97 17.68
C SER A 192 5.51 11.82 16.63
N ILE A 193 4.28 11.55 17.07
CA ILE A 193 3.05 11.60 16.28
C ILE A 193 2.06 12.63 16.85
N ALA A 194 2.52 13.46 17.79
CA ALA A 194 1.71 14.42 18.51
C ALA A 194 0.91 15.34 17.58
N GLY A 195 -0.41 15.33 17.74
CA GLY A 195 -1.34 16.15 16.95
C GLY A 195 -1.60 15.64 15.54
N ASN A 196 -1.06 14.50 15.15
CA ASN A 196 -1.39 13.79 13.91
C ASN A 196 -2.54 12.80 14.17
N THR A 197 -3.12 12.25 13.10
CA THR A 197 -4.28 11.36 13.15
C THR A 197 -3.88 9.98 12.66
N ALA A 198 -4.40 8.93 13.30
CA ALA A 198 -4.26 7.57 12.81
C ALA A 198 -5.45 7.19 11.91
N GLU A 199 -5.15 6.62 10.77
CA GLU A 199 -6.14 6.13 9.81
C GLU A 199 -6.29 4.61 9.92
N ASN A 200 -7.52 4.14 9.75
CA ASN A 200 -7.91 2.73 9.84
C ASN A 200 -8.21 2.21 8.42
N ASP A 201 -7.26 1.53 7.77
CA ASP A 201 -7.51 0.92 6.45
C ASP A 201 -8.30 -0.38 6.60
N THR A 202 -9.59 -0.30 6.40
CA THR A 202 -10.52 -1.43 6.46
C THR A 202 -10.90 -1.99 5.08
N GLY A 203 -10.10 -1.72 4.03
CA GLY A 203 -10.33 -2.29 2.70
C GLY A 203 -11.21 -1.44 1.78
N GLU A 204 -11.36 -0.14 2.06
CA GLU A 204 -12.13 0.75 1.18
C GLU A 204 -11.34 1.10 -0.09
N ALA A 205 -10.23 1.81 0.04
CA ALA A 205 -9.43 2.22 -1.11
C ALA A 205 -8.50 1.12 -1.63
N ASN A 206 -7.88 0.37 -0.73
CA ASN A 206 -7.07 -0.80 -1.05
C ASN A 206 -7.77 -2.07 -0.55
N LEU A 207 -7.86 -3.10 -1.39
CA LEU A 207 -8.39 -4.41 -1.01
C LEU A 207 -7.37 -5.50 -1.40
N PRO A 208 -6.73 -6.19 -0.43
CA PRO A 208 -7.00 -6.12 1.01
C PRO A 208 -6.58 -4.80 1.63
N GLY A 209 -7.25 -4.44 2.72
CA GLY A 209 -6.81 -3.51 3.74
C GLY A 209 -6.18 -4.26 4.91
N GLY A 210 -6.17 -3.64 6.09
CA GLY A 210 -5.74 -4.30 7.31
C GLY A 210 -4.46 -3.72 7.90
N GLU A 211 -4.37 -2.39 7.94
CA GLU A 211 -3.34 -1.64 8.63
C GLU A 211 -3.92 -0.46 9.39
N VAL A 212 -3.19 0.01 10.37
CA VAL A 212 -3.38 1.33 10.99
C VAL A 212 -2.13 2.15 10.72
N PHE A 213 -2.29 3.35 10.16
CA PHE A 213 -1.15 4.18 9.78
C PHE A 213 -1.33 5.64 10.20
N THR A 214 -0.21 6.31 10.44
CA THR A 214 -0.14 7.74 10.77
C THR A 214 1.14 8.36 10.22
N ALA A 215 1.22 9.67 10.16
CA ALA A 215 2.47 10.35 9.80
C ALA A 215 3.31 10.66 11.04
N PRO A 216 4.62 10.42 11.04
CA PRO A 216 5.53 11.02 12.04
C PRO A 216 5.59 12.53 11.87
N VAL A 217 5.73 13.27 12.98
CA VAL A 217 6.09 14.69 12.93
C VAL A 217 7.45 14.81 12.25
N ARG A 218 7.52 15.56 11.16
CA ARG A 218 8.61 15.53 10.17
C ARG A 218 10.03 15.55 10.77
N GLU A 219 10.30 16.38 11.78
CA GLU A 219 11.64 16.59 12.35
C GLU A 219 11.85 15.83 13.67
N SER A 220 10.98 14.85 13.99
CA SER A 220 11.02 14.17 15.29
C SER A 220 11.74 12.82 15.28
N VAL A 221 11.87 12.18 14.12
CA VAL A 221 12.39 10.81 14.03
C VAL A 221 13.86 10.75 14.41
N SER A 222 14.21 9.84 15.32
CA SER A 222 15.58 9.66 15.79
C SER A 222 15.89 8.20 16.11
N GLY A 223 17.07 7.73 15.76
CA GLY A 223 17.50 6.36 16.00
C GLY A 223 17.92 5.62 14.75
N VAL A 224 17.81 4.30 14.79
CA VAL A 224 18.21 3.41 13.71
C VAL A 224 17.09 2.41 13.44
N VAL A 225 16.94 2.02 12.17
CA VAL A 225 16.04 0.95 11.75
C VAL A 225 16.73 0.06 10.74
N HIS A 226 16.56 -1.22 10.92
CA HIS A 226 16.87 -2.27 9.95
C HIS A 226 15.57 -2.85 9.41
N PHE A 227 15.33 -2.67 8.13
CA PHE A 227 14.22 -3.32 7.42
C PHE A 227 14.69 -4.68 6.95
N ASP A 228 14.23 -5.71 7.59
CA ASP A 228 14.64 -7.09 7.39
C ASP A 228 13.87 -7.81 6.28
N LEU A 229 12.78 -7.20 5.79
CA LEU A 229 12.11 -7.66 4.57
C LEU A 229 12.56 -6.85 3.34
N PRO A 230 12.74 -7.53 2.18
CA PRO A 230 13.28 -6.87 1.00
C PRO A 230 12.29 -5.89 0.37
N LEU A 231 12.79 -4.76 -0.11
CA LEU A 231 12.04 -3.83 -0.95
C LEU A 231 12.17 -4.22 -2.42
N TYR A 232 11.05 -4.39 -3.13
CA TYR A 232 11.05 -4.67 -4.57
C TYR A 232 10.64 -3.45 -5.37
N ARG A 233 11.59 -2.86 -6.10
CA ARG A 233 11.34 -1.65 -6.88
C ARG A 233 12.04 -1.69 -8.24
N TYR A 234 11.35 -1.23 -9.29
CA TYR A 234 11.88 -1.21 -10.67
C TYR A 234 12.36 -2.59 -11.18
N GLY A 235 11.76 -3.68 -10.71
CA GLY A 235 12.17 -5.04 -11.07
C GLY A 235 13.45 -5.52 -10.38
N ARG A 236 13.90 -4.83 -9.35
CA ARG A 236 15.10 -5.16 -8.56
C ARG A 236 14.76 -5.18 -7.07
N GLU A 237 15.42 -6.04 -6.36
CA GLU A 237 15.33 -6.21 -4.91
C GLU A 237 16.39 -5.37 -4.21
N ILE A 238 15.99 -4.56 -3.23
CA ILE A 238 16.89 -3.90 -2.28
C ILE A 238 16.73 -4.63 -0.96
N ASP A 239 17.81 -5.19 -0.42
CA ASP A 239 17.77 -6.11 0.72
C ASP A 239 18.64 -5.59 1.86
N GLY A 240 18.21 -5.86 3.11
CA GLY A 240 18.92 -5.48 4.32
C GLY A 240 19.08 -3.96 4.46
N VAL A 241 18.02 -3.20 4.22
CA VAL A 241 18.06 -1.73 4.31
C VAL A 241 18.25 -1.28 5.75
N ARG A 242 19.23 -0.43 5.99
CA ARG A 242 19.48 0.21 7.28
C ARG A 242 19.49 1.71 7.12
N LEU A 243 18.65 2.39 7.92
CA LEU A 243 18.58 3.84 7.95
C LEU A 243 18.88 4.35 9.36
N ARG A 244 19.60 5.47 9.42
CA ARG A 244 19.82 6.23 10.66
C ARG A 244 19.24 7.61 10.52
N PHE A 245 18.42 7.97 11.48
CA PHE A 245 17.74 9.26 11.55
C PHE A 245 18.32 10.16 12.65
N GLU A 246 18.46 11.43 12.35
CA GLU A 246 18.73 12.51 13.31
C GLU A 246 17.84 13.71 12.93
N ASP A 247 17.10 14.25 13.91
CA ASP A 247 16.16 15.36 13.69
C ASP A 247 15.23 15.12 12.48
N GLY A 248 14.65 13.93 12.40
CA GLY A 248 13.73 13.47 11.34
C GLY A 248 14.39 13.05 10.04
N ARG A 249 15.67 13.41 9.82
CA ARG A 249 16.34 13.23 8.54
C ARG A 249 17.21 11.99 8.50
N VAL A 250 17.17 11.24 7.39
CA VAL A 250 18.13 10.17 7.11
C VAL A 250 19.53 10.77 6.92
N VAL A 251 20.42 10.50 7.90
CA VAL A 251 21.82 10.97 7.90
C VAL A 251 22.80 9.90 7.44
N SER A 252 22.40 8.63 7.50
CA SER A 252 23.18 7.49 7.01
C SER A 252 22.25 6.41 6.50
N HIS A 253 22.64 5.74 5.44
CA HIS A 253 21.93 4.59 4.89
C HIS A 253 22.91 3.52 4.43
N ALA A 254 22.46 2.28 4.38
CA ALA A 254 23.14 1.14 3.78
C ALA A 254 22.12 0.11 3.31
N ALA A 255 22.52 -0.75 2.39
CA ALA A 255 21.77 -1.94 2.03
C ALA A 255 22.74 -3.08 1.65
N ASP A 256 22.35 -4.32 1.94
CA ASP A 256 23.17 -5.49 1.62
C ASP A 256 23.15 -5.80 0.12
N ARG A 257 22.10 -5.35 -0.58
CA ARG A 257 21.97 -5.49 -2.04
C ARG A 257 21.38 -4.23 -2.67
N ASN A 258 21.93 -3.81 -3.79
CA ASN A 258 21.42 -2.69 -4.61
C ASN A 258 21.32 -1.34 -3.85
N GLU A 259 22.30 -1.05 -2.98
CA GLU A 259 22.37 0.21 -2.20
C GLU A 259 22.27 1.46 -3.10
N GLU A 260 22.78 1.40 -4.33
CA GLU A 260 22.70 2.52 -5.27
C GLU A 260 21.26 2.91 -5.64
N LEU A 261 20.30 1.95 -5.59
CA LEU A 261 18.89 2.27 -5.80
C LEU A 261 18.30 2.98 -4.59
N LEU A 262 18.64 2.53 -3.37
CA LEU A 262 18.26 3.20 -2.13
C LEU A 262 18.80 4.63 -2.10
N THR A 263 20.07 4.81 -2.45
CA THR A 263 20.68 6.14 -2.59
C THR A 263 19.89 7.02 -3.57
N GLY A 264 19.52 6.49 -4.73
CA GLY A 264 18.72 7.21 -5.73
C GLY A 264 17.35 7.63 -5.21
N ILE A 265 16.66 6.78 -4.42
CA ILE A 265 15.40 7.09 -3.76
C ILE A 265 15.59 8.26 -2.79
N LEU A 266 16.57 8.17 -1.89
CA LEU A 266 16.85 9.17 -0.86
C LEU A 266 17.39 10.49 -1.42
N GLU A 267 17.81 10.54 -2.67
CA GLU A 267 18.33 11.72 -3.37
C GLU A 267 17.36 12.32 -4.40
N THR A 268 16.12 11.78 -4.47
CA THR A 268 15.10 12.28 -5.40
C THR A 268 14.76 13.75 -5.13
N ASP A 269 14.49 14.09 -3.86
CA ASP A 269 14.24 15.45 -3.38
C ASP A 269 14.52 15.57 -1.87
N GLU A 270 14.27 16.74 -1.28
CA GLU A 270 14.51 16.97 0.15
C GLU A 270 13.59 16.10 1.02
N GLY A 271 12.32 15.94 0.64
CA GLY A 271 11.32 15.18 1.39
C GLY A 271 11.60 13.69 1.43
N SER A 272 12.29 13.14 0.42
CA SER A 272 12.62 11.70 0.36
C SER A 272 13.58 11.22 1.46
N ARG A 273 14.16 12.14 2.25
CA ARG A 273 15.01 11.81 3.41
C ARG A 273 14.26 11.83 4.74
N TYR A 274 12.96 12.05 4.75
CA TYR A 274 12.13 12.04 5.93
C TYR A 274 11.10 10.93 5.85
N LEU A 275 10.65 10.43 6.99
CA LEU A 275 9.50 9.53 7.02
C LEU A 275 8.21 10.33 6.75
N GLY A 276 7.38 9.81 5.87
CA GLY A 276 6.03 10.28 5.59
C GLY A 276 4.97 9.42 6.25
N GLU A 277 5.33 8.18 6.63
CA GLU A 277 4.37 7.24 7.20
C GLU A 277 5.02 6.28 8.19
N LEU A 278 4.24 5.96 9.23
CA LEU A 278 4.37 4.81 10.10
C LEU A 278 3.08 3.99 9.95
N GLY A 279 3.17 2.77 9.45
CA GLY A 279 2.06 1.86 9.34
C GLY A 279 2.31 0.56 10.11
N ILE A 280 1.24 0.02 10.66
CA ILE A 280 1.25 -1.21 11.46
C ILE A 280 0.32 -2.21 10.79
N GLY A 281 0.88 -3.29 10.24
CA GLY A 281 0.14 -4.36 9.56
C GLY A 281 -0.64 -5.19 10.58
N MET A 282 -1.94 -5.39 10.31
CA MET A 282 -2.86 -6.08 11.22
C MET A 282 -3.73 -7.13 10.52
N ASN A 283 -3.56 -7.35 9.21
CA ASN A 283 -4.28 -8.38 8.48
C ASN A 283 -3.54 -9.73 8.59
N ARG A 284 -3.97 -10.56 9.54
CA ARG A 284 -3.34 -11.86 9.80
C ARG A 284 -3.67 -12.95 8.77
N ALA A 285 -4.58 -12.69 7.83
CA ALA A 285 -4.75 -13.53 6.65
C ALA A 285 -3.61 -13.36 5.65
N ILE A 286 -2.82 -12.29 5.79
CA ILE A 286 -1.57 -12.08 5.04
C ILE A 286 -0.43 -12.59 5.94
N ASP A 287 -0.11 -13.86 5.80
CA ASP A 287 0.81 -14.61 6.67
C ASP A 287 2.25 -14.74 6.13
N ARG A 288 2.53 -14.09 4.99
CA ARG A 288 3.81 -14.18 4.30
C ARG A 288 4.08 -13.03 3.36
N PHE A 289 5.35 -12.73 3.20
CA PHE A 289 5.85 -11.75 2.25
C PHE A 289 5.71 -12.22 0.80
N THR A 290 5.21 -11.37 -0.09
CA THR A 290 4.85 -11.72 -1.48
C THR A 290 5.54 -10.88 -2.56
N TYR A 291 6.36 -9.90 -2.19
CA TYR A 291 6.91 -8.87 -3.09
C TYR A 291 5.84 -8.00 -3.77
N ASN A 292 4.65 -7.93 -3.17
CA ASN A 292 3.56 -7.09 -3.61
C ASN A 292 3.11 -6.20 -2.45
N MET A 293 3.56 -4.96 -2.44
CA MET A 293 3.35 -4.02 -1.36
C MET A 293 1.87 -3.86 -0.97
N LEU A 294 0.91 -4.03 -1.89
CA LEU A 294 -0.52 -4.03 -1.57
C LEU A 294 -0.91 -5.06 -0.47
N PHE A 295 -0.16 -6.15 -0.33
CA PHE A 295 -0.32 -7.14 0.73
C PHE A 295 0.72 -6.95 1.82
N ASP A 296 1.97 -6.76 1.41
CA ASP A 296 3.11 -6.88 2.31
C ASP A 296 3.10 -5.78 3.40
N GLU A 297 2.63 -4.55 3.09
CA GLU A 297 2.46 -3.45 4.05
C GLU A 297 1.37 -3.72 5.10
N LYS A 298 0.41 -4.61 4.78
CA LYS A 298 -0.73 -4.95 5.64
C LYS A 298 -0.54 -6.28 6.38
N MET A 299 0.57 -6.96 6.12
CA MET A 299 0.87 -8.26 6.70
C MET A 299 0.83 -8.18 8.22
N GLY A 300 0.14 -9.14 8.86
CA GLY A 300 0.10 -9.23 10.31
C GLY A 300 1.49 -9.34 10.91
N ASP A 301 1.64 -8.82 12.12
CA ASP A 301 2.89 -8.85 12.88
C ASP A 301 4.05 -8.12 12.19
N THR A 302 3.78 -7.02 11.45
CA THR A 302 4.80 -6.16 10.83
C THR A 302 4.56 -4.68 11.13
N VAL A 303 5.63 -3.92 10.98
CA VAL A 303 5.60 -2.47 10.87
C VAL A 303 6.23 -2.06 9.56
N HIS A 304 5.60 -1.15 8.84
CA HIS A 304 6.25 -0.51 7.70
C HIS A 304 6.43 0.98 7.94
N MET A 305 7.42 1.54 7.27
CA MET A 305 7.69 2.97 7.30
C MET A 305 8.00 3.43 5.88
N ALA A 306 7.31 4.49 5.45
CA ALA A 306 7.59 5.08 4.16
C ALA A 306 8.53 6.27 4.27
N VAL A 307 9.62 6.25 3.49
CA VAL A 307 10.37 7.48 3.24
C VAL A 307 9.69 8.28 2.14
N GLY A 308 9.57 9.59 2.32
CA GLY A 308 8.99 10.50 1.33
C GLY A 308 7.66 11.10 1.74
N SER A 309 6.74 11.22 0.80
CA SER A 309 5.47 11.94 0.95
C SER A 309 4.60 11.39 2.08
N ALA A 310 4.07 12.26 2.93
CA ALA A 310 3.03 11.93 3.89
C ALA A 310 1.63 12.07 3.24
N TYR A 311 0.66 11.31 3.75
CA TYR A 311 -0.75 11.52 3.44
C TYR A 311 -1.29 12.72 4.22
N PRO A 312 -1.83 13.76 3.55
CA PRO A 312 -2.29 14.97 4.24
C PRO A 312 -3.34 14.73 5.32
N GLU A 313 -4.17 13.70 5.16
CA GLU A 313 -5.22 13.29 6.11
C GLU A 313 -4.67 12.80 7.44
N THR A 314 -3.45 12.25 7.47
CA THR A 314 -2.80 11.79 8.71
C THR A 314 -2.04 12.90 9.43
N VAL A 315 -1.89 14.08 8.82
CA VAL A 315 -1.11 15.19 9.38
C VAL A 315 -2.03 16.24 9.97
N GLY A 316 -1.88 16.50 11.27
CA GLY A 316 -2.67 17.49 11.99
C GLY A 316 -2.40 18.93 11.54
N GLU A 317 -3.36 19.83 11.78
CA GLU A 317 -3.33 21.24 11.32
C GLU A 317 -2.07 22.02 11.74
N THR A 318 -1.42 21.62 12.81
CA THR A 318 -0.24 22.32 13.36
C THR A 318 1.09 21.76 12.84
N ASN A 319 1.05 20.62 12.17
CA ASN A 319 2.23 19.93 11.68
C ASN A 319 2.42 20.16 10.18
N ALA A 320 3.65 20.02 9.71
CA ALA A 320 3.98 20.18 8.31
C ALA A 320 3.87 18.83 7.58
N VAL A 321 3.09 18.79 6.51
CA VAL A 321 3.07 17.64 5.60
C VAL A 321 4.45 17.49 4.96
N ASN A 322 5.03 16.30 5.01
CA ASN A 322 6.24 16.02 4.26
C ASN A 322 5.86 15.82 2.78
N GLU A 323 6.36 16.70 1.92
CA GLU A 323 6.13 16.63 0.48
C GLU A 323 7.34 15.99 -0.23
N SER A 324 7.10 15.01 -1.08
CA SER A 324 8.12 14.34 -1.89
C SER A 324 7.49 13.76 -3.16
N ALA A 325 8.32 13.53 -4.17
CA ALA A 325 7.95 12.74 -5.35
C ALA A 325 8.02 11.22 -5.07
N GLU A 326 8.64 10.82 -3.96
CA GLU A 326 8.73 9.45 -3.49
C GLU A 326 7.75 9.19 -2.35
N HIS A 327 7.27 7.96 -2.29
CA HIS A 327 6.64 7.30 -1.15
C HIS A 327 7.05 5.83 -1.25
N VAL A 328 7.89 5.39 -0.33
CA VAL A 328 8.55 4.09 -0.44
C VAL A 328 8.50 3.37 0.89
N ASP A 329 7.60 2.39 0.96
CA ASP A 329 7.40 1.54 2.12
C ASP A 329 8.52 0.52 2.25
N MET A 330 8.99 0.34 3.47
CA MET A 330 9.94 -0.67 3.88
C MET A 330 9.46 -1.31 5.17
N ILE A 331 9.65 -2.62 5.32
CA ILE A 331 8.96 -3.42 6.32
C ILE A 331 9.95 -4.01 7.32
N VAL A 332 9.56 -3.99 8.60
CA VAL A 332 10.22 -4.66 9.72
C VAL A 332 9.31 -5.78 10.22
N ASP A 333 9.85 -6.99 10.36
CA ASP A 333 9.18 -8.11 11.01
C ASP A 333 9.13 -7.88 12.53
N MET A 334 7.93 -7.94 13.09
CA MET A 334 7.67 -7.71 14.51
C MET A 334 7.21 -8.98 15.22
N SER A 335 7.37 -10.15 14.60
CA SER A 335 6.87 -11.43 15.13
C SER A 335 7.70 -11.99 16.29
N GLU A 336 8.97 -11.62 16.40
CA GLU A 336 9.88 -12.08 17.46
C GLU A 336 10.83 -10.97 17.91
N ASP A 337 11.20 -10.96 19.20
CA ASP A 337 12.15 -10.01 19.84
C ASP A 337 11.85 -8.56 19.50
N SER A 338 10.56 -8.20 19.53
CA SER A 338 10.08 -6.91 19.09
C SER A 338 9.13 -6.26 20.08
N VAL A 339 9.07 -4.92 20.05
CA VAL A 339 8.19 -4.12 20.91
C VAL A 339 7.79 -2.83 20.20
N ILE A 340 6.51 -2.48 20.25
CA ILE A 340 6.01 -1.13 20.01
C ILE A 340 5.63 -0.52 21.36
N GLU A 341 6.22 0.62 21.68
CA GLU A 341 5.88 1.44 22.86
C GLU A 341 5.19 2.72 22.39
N VAL A 342 4.09 3.10 23.04
CA VAL A 342 3.39 4.37 22.84
C VAL A 342 3.36 5.09 24.16
N ASP A 343 3.92 6.32 24.21
CA ASP A 343 4.09 7.14 25.42
C ASP A 343 4.76 6.37 26.58
N GLY A 344 5.67 5.45 26.24
CA GLY A 344 6.43 4.63 27.18
C GLY A 344 5.71 3.38 27.68
N GLU A 345 4.49 3.11 27.22
CA GLU A 345 3.74 1.89 27.53
C GLU A 345 3.81 0.90 26.36
N VAL A 346 4.03 -0.38 26.66
CA VAL A 346 4.09 -1.44 25.63
C VAL A 346 2.70 -1.71 25.08
N VAL A 347 2.49 -1.46 23.78
CA VAL A 347 1.22 -1.71 23.09
C VAL A 347 1.24 -2.95 22.20
N GLN A 348 2.41 -3.37 21.74
CA GLN A 348 2.61 -4.64 21.05
C GLN A 348 3.92 -5.27 21.51
N ARG A 349 3.94 -6.59 21.64
CA ARG A 349 5.13 -7.40 21.89
C ARG A 349 5.07 -8.66 21.05
N ASP A 350 6.13 -8.94 20.29
CA ASP A 350 6.25 -10.13 19.45
C ASP A 350 4.96 -10.39 18.65
N GLY A 351 4.49 -9.34 17.94
CA GLY A 351 3.28 -9.35 17.13
C GLY A 351 1.95 -9.29 17.88
N THR A 352 1.92 -9.46 19.21
CA THR A 352 0.69 -9.50 20.01
C THR A 352 0.39 -8.14 20.61
N PHE A 353 -0.82 -7.61 20.37
CA PHE A 353 -1.24 -6.31 20.91
C PHE A 353 -1.78 -6.41 22.34
N VAL A 354 -1.70 -5.31 23.09
CA VAL A 354 -2.17 -5.19 24.48
C VAL A 354 -3.65 -5.53 24.69
N PHE A 355 -4.45 -5.44 23.65
CA PHE A 355 -5.88 -5.77 23.64
C PHE A 355 -6.18 -7.19 23.12
N GLU A 356 -5.17 -8.02 22.91
CA GLU A 356 -5.33 -9.40 22.48
C GLU A 356 -5.13 -10.39 23.61
N ASP A 357 -5.80 -11.54 23.49
CA ASP A 357 -5.54 -12.68 24.37
C ASP A 357 -4.11 -13.19 24.15
N GLY A 358 -3.36 -13.36 25.24
CA GLY A 358 -1.98 -13.83 25.20
C GLY A 358 -0.92 -12.75 25.25
N PHE A 359 -1.29 -11.47 25.30
CA PHE A 359 -0.33 -10.39 25.51
C PHE A 359 0.39 -10.52 26.87
N GLU A 360 1.72 -10.42 26.83
CA GLU A 360 2.59 -10.42 28.01
C GLU A 360 3.34 -9.09 28.13
N ALA A 361 3.01 -8.28 29.14
CA ALA A 361 3.56 -6.92 29.28
C ALA A 361 5.06 -6.90 29.69
N ALA A 362 5.62 -7.98 30.20
CA ALA A 362 7.00 -8.05 30.74
C ALA A 362 7.69 -9.38 30.46
#